data_3d90ecdb5d67b36ceb7e0dc415703899
#
_entry.id   3d90ecdb5d67b36ceb7e0dc415703899
#
_cell.length_a   1.000
_cell.length_b   1.000
_cell.length_c   1.000
_cell.angle_alpha   90.00
_cell.angle_beta   90.00
_cell.angle_gamma   90.00
#
_symmetry.space_group_name_H-M   'P 1'
#
loop_
_entity.id
_entity.type
_entity.pdbx_description
1 polymer ?
#
loop_
_entity_poly.entity_id
_entity_poly.type
_entity_poly.pdbx_seq_one_letter_code
_entity_poly.pdbx_strand_id
1 'polypeptide(L)'
;DFSHMHLYGITAYVNDFTIDGQSIYTTIETLSARERSGFALDRFAGRFYLTNGCMGFEDVSVVTGRSNVQIPYISLAGDSWAEYKDFIGEVRIDGALRNTTVSTDDIAYFAPKLRGWHTDFSNVNVEVAGVVADFTAKVKSMQIGEGTWLIADASVRGLPDIRQTRFDLNVPRLKSSAEAVDELAAGIGGRELSDKLVGILGNTGQIDVNARFKGLLSSFDMQLGASTGVGEVTCNLRMTPLKAGRSSVRGDVETHNLRLGELLGRRDLLGNATLSAYIDGVVGKGYTDANVVGNVTQLGFNDYIYDSLRLDGRLRNRQFDGRITARDPNLDFDFSGLVDFNDSIPRYLWTDAAKDRDNYKQYYEYF
;
A
#
# COMPACT_ATOMS: atom_id res chain seq x y z
N ASP A 1 18.61 5.94 -21.26
CA ASP A 1 18.53 5.77 -22.72
C ASP A 1 19.56 4.73 -23.14
N PHE A 2 19.08 3.52 -23.49
CA PHE A 2 19.93 2.38 -23.87
C PHE A 2 20.78 2.64 -25.13
N SER A 3 20.46 3.67 -25.90
CA SER A 3 21.20 4.04 -27.13
C SER A 3 22.60 4.62 -26.84
N HIS A 4 22.95 4.89 -25.58
CA HIS A 4 24.22 5.50 -25.19
C HIS A 4 25.00 4.66 -24.16
N MET A 5 24.74 3.36 -24.08
CA MET A 5 25.51 2.47 -23.20
C MET A 5 26.93 2.27 -23.75
N HIS A 6 27.93 2.43 -22.89
CA HIS A 6 29.32 2.21 -23.22
C HIS A 6 29.89 1.06 -22.39
N LEU A 7 29.86 -0.14 -22.97
CA LEU A 7 30.35 -1.37 -22.34
C LEU A 7 31.85 -1.56 -22.60
N TYR A 8 32.57 -2.01 -21.61
CA TYR A 8 33.97 -2.38 -21.68
C TYR A 8 34.30 -3.55 -20.76
N GLY A 9 35.49 -4.16 -20.96
CA GLY A 9 35.93 -5.30 -20.17
C GLY A 9 34.98 -6.52 -20.33
N ILE A 10 34.44 -6.71 -21.53
CA ILE A 10 33.52 -7.80 -21.79
C ILE A 10 34.30 -9.11 -21.88
N THR A 11 33.85 -10.10 -21.09
CA THR A 11 34.29 -11.48 -21.19
C THR A 11 33.06 -12.36 -21.33
N ALA A 12 33.06 -13.24 -22.38
CA ALA A 12 31.96 -14.15 -22.63
C ALA A 12 32.48 -15.54 -23.00
N TYR A 13 31.86 -16.56 -22.40
CA TYR A 13 32.02 -17.96 -22.79
C TYR A 13 30.64 -18.50 -23.18
N VAL A 14 30.51 -18.98 -24.40
CA VAL A 14 29.26 -19.43 -24.98
C VAL A 14 29.47 -20.84 -25.53
N ASN A 15 28.58 -21.76 -25.17
CA ASN A 15 28.60 -23.15 -25.58
C ASN A 15 27.28 -23.51 -26.30
N ASP A 16 27.25 -24.66 -26.91
CA ASP A 16 26.06 -25.29 -27.51
C ASP A 16 25.27 -24.36 -28.44
N PHE A 17 26.03 -23.55 -29.21
CA PHE A 17 25.41 -22.67 -30.20
C PHE A 17 24.83 -23.49 -31.35
N THR A 18 23.52 -23.45 -31.50
CA THR A 18 22.77 -24.20 -32.49
C THR A 18 21.81 -23.29 -33.24
N ILE A 19 21.79 -23.42 -34.57
CA ILE A 19 20.77 -22.80 -35.43
C ILE A 19 19.96 -23.93 -36.05
N ASP A 20 18.66 -23.93 -35.81
CA ASP A 20 17.71 -24.87 -36.42
C ASP A 20 16.57 -24.09 -37.07
N GLY A 21 16.61 -24.01 -38.38
CA GLY A 21 15.72 -23.15 -39.18
C GLY A 21 15.82 -21.68 -38.78
N GLN A 22 14.76 -21.14 -38.18
CA GLN A 22 14.72 -19.77 -37.67
C GLN A 22 14.97 -19.69 -36.14
N SER A 23 15.34 -20.80 -35.54
CA SER A 23 15.55 -20.87 -34.08
C SER A 23 17.03 -20.85 -33.75
N ILE A 24 17.39 -20.16 -32.69
CA ILE A 24 18.75 -20.08 -32.15
C ILE A 24 18.68 -20.55 -30.70
N TYR A 25 19.59 -21.44 -30.33
CA TYR A 25 19.77 -21.91 -28.94
C TYR A 25 21.24 -21.72 -28.58
N THR A 26 21.48 -21.34 -27.34
CA THR A 26 22.85 -21.23 -26.84
C THR A 26 22.89 -21.25 -25.32
N THR A 27 23.98 -21.76 -24.77
CA THR A 27 24.29 -21.72 -23.36
C THR A 27 25.36 -20.66 -23.10
N ILE A 28 25.04 -19.67 -22.29
CA ILE A 28 25.99 -18.67 -21.84
C ILE A 28 26.51 -19.16 -20.47
N GLU A 29 27.74 -19.69 -20.48
CA GLU A 29 28.40 -20.19 -19.27
C GLU A 29 28.77 -19.04 -18.33
N THR A 30 29.29 -17.97 -18.93
CA THR A 30 29.56 -16.72 -18.22
C THR A 30 29.62 -15.56 -19.19
N LEU A 31 29.06 -14.45 -18.76
CA LEU A 31 29.22 -13.13 -19.39
C LEU A 31 29.46 -12.13 -18.28
N SER A 32 30.49 -11.35 -18.38
CA SER A 32 30.74 -10.19 -17.53
C SER A 32 31.02 -8.95 -18.36
N ALA A 33 30.66 -7.78 -17.81
CA ALA A 33 30.85 -6.51 -18.49
C ALA A 33 30.84 -5.36 -17.47
N ARG A 34 31.42 -4.25 -17.86
CA ARG A 34 31.39 -3.00 -17.12
C ARG A 34 30.76 -1.91 -17.99
N GLU A 35 30.02 -1.02 -17.41
CA GLU A 35 29.44 0.15 -18.06
C GLU A 35 30.05 1.43 -17.50
N ARG A 36 30.26 2.43 -18.35
CA ARG A 36 30.95 3.67 -18.00
C ARG A 36 30.29 4.46 -16.86
N SER A 37 28.98 4.30 -16.66
CA SER A 37 28.26 4.90 -15.52
C SER A 37 28.60 4.28 -14.16
N GLY A 38 29.38 3.16 -14.15
CA GLY A 38 29.75 2.42 -12.96
C GLY A 38 28.96 1.13 -12.75
N PHE A 39 27.98 0.81 -13.58
CA PHE A 39 27.29 -0.48 -13.51
C PHE A 39 28.24 -1.63 -13.83
N ALA A 40 28.19 -2.66 -13.02
CA ALA A 40 29.01 -3.84 -13.15
C ALA A 40 28.14 -5.10 -13.22
N LEU A 41 28.18 -5.78 -14.36
CA LEU A 41 27.71 -7.15 -14.49
C LEU A 41 28.88 -8.06 -14.16
N ASP A 42 28.89 -8.63 -12.96
CA ASP A 42 29.97 -9.52 -12.51
C ASP A 42 29.85 -10.89 -13.15
N ARG A 43 28.60 -11.38 -13.27
CA ARG A 43 28.30 -12.66 -13.92
C ARG A 43 26.89 -12.64 -14.47
N PHE A 44 26.74 -13.14 -15.69
CA PHE A 44 25.49 -13.62 -16.25
C PHE A 44 25.76 -15.04 -16.77
N ALA A 45 24.89 -15.98 -16.43
CA ALA A 45 24.92 -17.33 -16.97
C ALA A 45 23.49 -17.81 -17.20
N GLY A 46 23.24 -18.66 -18.17
CA GLY A 46 21.92 -19.21 -18.46
C GLY A 46 21.80 -19.74 -19.87
N ARG A 47 20.69 -20.40 -20.16
CA ARG A 47 20.35 -20.87 -21.50
C ARG A 47 19.47 -19.83 -22.18
N PHE A 48 19.81 -19.47 -23.40
CA PHE A 48 19.04 -18.56 -24.25
C PHE A 48 18.44 -19.33 -25.43
N TYR A 49 17.20 -18.99 -25.75
CA TYR A 49 16.58 -19.43 -26.98
C TYR A 49 15.86 -18.28 -27.68
N LEU A 50 15.91 -18.33 -29.00
CA LEU A 50 15.19 -17.45 -29.90
C LEU A 50 14.46 -18.33 -30.90
N THR A 51 13.16 -18.19 -31.02
CA THR A 51 12.32 -18.90 -31.98
C THR A 51 11.44 -17.92 -32.72
N ASN A 52 10.55 -18.36 -33.61
CA ASN A 52 9.68 -17.41 -34.30
C ASN A 52 8.75 -16.67 -33.31
N GLY A 53 8.97 -15.36 -33.16
CA GLY A 53 8.17 -14.48 -32.27
C GLY A 53 8.40 -14.68 -30.78
N CYS A 54 9.29 -15.59 -30.36
CA CYS A 54 9.55 -15.85 -28.95
C CYS A 54 11.05 -15.81 -28.62
N MET A 55 11.41 -15.12 -27.55
CA MET A 55 12.74 -15.24 -26.96
C MET A 55 12.61 -15.57 -25.48
N GLY A 56 13.56 -16.32 -24.96
CA GLY A 56 13.56 -16.61 -23.55
C GLY A 56 14.90 -17.05 -23.00
N PHE A 57 14.91 -17.15 -21.71
CA PHE A 57 16.04 -17.61 -20.93
C PHE A 57 15.60 -18.63 -19.90
N GLU A 58 16.43 -19.62 -19.64
CA GLU A 58 16.24 -20.64 -18.62
C GLU A 58 17.48 -20.75 -17.74
N ASP A 59 17.26 -21.09 -16.47
CA ASP A 59 18.31 -21.28 -15.48
C ASP A 59 19.29 -20.09 -15.38
N VAL A 60 18.74 -18.88 -15.44
CA VAL A 60 19.55 -17.66 -15.44
C VAL A 60 20.01 -17.29 -14.05
N SER A 61 21.30 -16.99 -13.93
CA SER A 61 21.93 -16.38 -12.78
C SER A 61 22.58 -15.06 -13.18
N VAL A 62 22.15 -13.97 -12.57
CA VAL A 62 22.73 -12.63 -12.74
C VAL A 62 23.32 -12.17 -11.43
N VAL A 63 24.59 -11.82 -11.44
CA VAL A 63 25.29 -11.26 -10.27
C VAL A 63 25.84 -9.90 -10.64
N THR A 64 25.53 -8.92 -9.83
CA THR A 64 26.05 -7.56 -9.90
C THR A 64 26.70 -7.20 -8.57
N GLY A 65 27.14 -5.96 -8.38
CA GLY A 65 27.75 -5.52 -7.14
C GLY A 65 26.89 -5.72 -5.89
N ARG A 66 25.55 -5.65 -6.03
CA ARG A 66 24.61 -5.73 -4.89
C ARG A 66 23.46 -6.67 -5.11
N SER A 67 23.27 -7.17 -6.34
CA SER A 67 22.14 -8.06 -6.66
C SER A 67 22.62 -9.46 -7.03
N ASN A 68 21.80 -10.45 -6.65
CA ASN A 68 21.95 -11.84 -7.06
C ASN A 68 20.57 -12.35 -7.51
N VAL A 69 20.36 -12.37 -8.82
CA VAL A 69 19.07 -12.66 -9.43
C VAL A 69 19.07 -14.05 -9.99
N GLN A 70 18.11 -14.88 -9.55
CA GLN A 70 17.92 -16.23 -10.04
C GLN A 70 16.59 -16.33 -10.77
N ILE A 71 16.63 -16.61 -12.06
CA ILE A 71 15.48 -16.70 -12.97
C ILE A 71 15.40 -18.12 -13.50
N PRO A 72 14.57 -19.01 -12.92
CA PRO A 72 14.37 -20.36 -13.46
C PRO A 72 13.96 -20.35 -14.93
N TYR A 73 13.07 -19.44 -15.30
CA TYR A 73 12.67 -19.20 -16.67
C TYR A 73 12.09 -17.79 -16.82
N ILE A 74 12.27 -17.23 -18.00
CA ILE A 74 11.55 -16.06 -18.50
C ILE A 74 11.38 -16.20 -20.00
N SER A 75 10.15 -16.04 -20.49
CA SER A 75 9.85 -16.00 -21.91
C SER A 75 9.14 -14.68 -22.26
N LEU A 76 9.49 -14.16 -23.42
CA LEU A 76 8.86 -13.01 -24.06
C LEU A 76 8.31 -13.52 -25.39
N ALA A 77 7.00 -13.56 -25.56
CA ALA A 77 6.34 -14.16 -26.69
C ALA A 77 5.33 -13.21 -27.33
N GLY A 78 5.48 -13.00 -28.63
CA GLY A 78 4.49 -12.41 -29.52
C GLY A 78 4.11 -13.40 -30.61
N ASP A 79 3.03 -13.17 -31.34
CA ASP A 79 2.65 -13.99 -32.49
C ASP A 79 3.64 -13.75 -33.68
N SER A 80 4.34 -12.61 -33.67
CA SER A 80 5.42 -12.27 -34.57
C SER A 80 6.39 -11.26 -33.94
N TRP A 81 7.57 -11.10 -34.55
CA TRP A 81 8.53 -10.06 -34.16
C TRP A 81 8.01 -8.63 -34.36
N ALA A 82 6.97 -8.44 -35.17
CA ALA A 82 6.37 -7.12 -35.35
C ALA A 82 5.66 -6.60 -34.07
N GLU A 83 5.16 -7.49 -33.21
CA GLU A 83 4.50 -7.16 -31.99
C GLU A 83 5.42 -6.57 -30.91
N TYR A 84 6.72 -6.85 -31.00
CA TYR A 84 7.72 -6.24 -30.14
C TYR A 84 7.81 -4.71 -30.26
N LYS A 85 7.18 -4.11 -31.29
CA LYS A 85 7.03 -2.64 -31.39
C LYS A 85 6.04 -2.11 -30.37
N ASP A 86 5.03 -2.90 -30.01
CA ASP A 86 4.14 -2.63 -28.88
C ASP A 86 4.39 -3.63 -27.75
N PHE A 87 5.57 -3.52 -27.15
CA PHE A 87 6.00 -4.40 -26.07
C PHE A 87 5.03 -4.41 -24.89
N ILE A 88 4.36 -3.28 -24.62
CA ILE A 88 3.45 -3.10 -23.49
C ILE A 88 2.14 -3.84 -23.69
N GLY A 89 1.59 -3.77 -24.91
CA GLY A 89 0.27 -4.31 -25.24
C GLY A 89 0.28 -5.74 -25.77
N GLU A 90 1.33 -6.13 -26.47
CA GLU A 90 1.33 -7.33 -27.32
C GLU A 90 2.28 -8.44 -26.84
N VAL A 91 3.43 -8.08 -26.21
CA VAL A 91 4.42 -9.08 -25.82
C VAL A 91 4.05 -9.71 -24.49
N ARG A 92 3.73 -11.00 -24.50
CA ARG A 92 3.48 -11.78 -23.30
C ARG A 92 4.77 -12.12 -22.59
N ILE A 93 4.79 -11.84 -21.31
CA ILE A 93 5.84 -12.20 -20.37
C ILE A 93 5.34 -13.38 -19.56
N ASP A 94 6.10 -14.44 -19.45
CA ASP A 94 5.92 -15.53 -18.48
C ASP A 94 7.26 -15.80 -17.82
N GLY A 95 7.34 -15.64 -16.53
CA GLY A 95 8.62 -15.74 -15.85
C GLY A 95 8.52 -15.91 -14.33
N ALA A 96 9.62 -16.35 -13.75
CA ALA A 96 9.73 -16.55 -12.32
C ALA A 96 11.08 -16.06 -11.78
N LEU A 97 11.05 -15.51 -10.59
CA LEU A 97 12.21 -15.27 -9.73
C LEU A 97 12.19 -16.26 -8.57
N ARG A 98 13.37 -16.76 -8.17
CA ARG A 98 13.54 -17.66 -7.04
C ARG A 98 14.74 -17.25 -6.20
N ASN A 99 14.52 -17.12 -4.88
CA ASN A 99 15.57 -16.79 -3.91
C ASN A 99 16.46 -15.63 -4.36
N THR A 100 15.83 -14.65 -5.01
CA THR A 100 16.51 -13.51 -5.63
C THR A 100 16.74 -12.40 -4.61
N THR A 101 17.89 -11.75 -4.72
CA THR A 101 18.17 -10.47 -4.07
C THR A 101 18.41 -9.41 -5.14
N VAL A 102 17.72 -8.28 -5.04
CA VAL A 102 17.85 -7.15 -5.96
C VAL A 102 17.97 -5.86 -5.18
N SER A 103 19.02 -5.10 -5.45
CA SER A 103 19.18 -3.74 -4.89
C SER A 103 18.59 -2.68 -5.81
N THR A 104 17.89 -1.72 -5.24
CA THR A 104 17.42 -0.55 -5.99
C THR A 104 18.58 0.28 -6.56
N ASP A 105 19.76 0.23 -5.94
CA ASP A 105 20.96 0.88 -6.45
C ASP A 105 21.38 0.34 -7.83
N ASP A 106 21.26 -0.99 -8.02
CA ASP A 106 21.55 -1.61 -9.33
C ASP A 106 20.44 -1.31 -10.36
N ILE A 107 19.17 -1.32 -9.93
CA ILE A 107 18.05 -0.99 -10.80
C ILE A 107 18.09 0.49 -11.22
N ALA A 108 18.60 1.38 -10.37
CA ALA A 108 18.66 2.83 -10.62
C ALA A 108 19.55 3.22 -11.82
N TYR A 109 20.45 2.34 -12.27
CA TYR A 109 21.17 2.54 -13.53
C TYR A 109 20.23 2.51 -14.74
N PHE A 110 19.17 1.72 -14.68
CA PHE A 110 18.17 1.54 -15.73
C PHE A 110 16.89 2.34 -15.50
N ALA A 111 16.57 2.59 -14.23
CA ALA A 111 15.39 3.33 -13.79
C ALA A 111 15.79 4.53 -12.92
N PRO A 112 16.19 5.68 -13.50
CA PRO A 112 16.72 6.84 -12.77
C PRO A 112 15.79 7.41 -11.70
N LYS A 113 14.49 7.15 -11.76
CA LYS A 113 13.50 7.55 -10.75
C LYS A 113 13.74 6.87 -9.38
N LEU A 114 14.46 5.75 -9.37
CA LEU A 114 14.81 5.01 -8.14
C LEU A 114 16.11 5.50 -7.48
N ARG A 115 16.78 6.48 -8.09
CA ARG A 115 18.01 7.06 -7.51
C ARG A 115 17.73 7.70 -6.16
N GLY A 116 18.51 7.28 -5.15
CA GLY A 116 18.34 7.77 -3.77
C GLY A 116 17.36 6.94 -2.93
N TRP A 117 16.74 5.91 -3.51
CA TRP A 117 16.00 4.90 -2.75
C TRP A 117 16.91 3.69 -2.55
N HIS A 118 17.59 3.64 -1.41
CA HIS A 118 18.59 2.61 -1.09
C HIS A 118 17.94 1.47 -0.34
N THR A 119 17.27 0.57 -1.05
CA THR A 119 16.53 -0.56 -0.47
C THR A 119 16.87 -1.84 -1.22
N ASP A 120 17.06 -2.92 -0.48
CA ASP A 120 17.27 -4.25 -1.03
C ASP A 120 15.98 -5.07 -0.94
N PHE A 121 15.63 -5.73 -2.02
CA PHE A 121 14.60 -6.76 -2.07
C PHE A 121 15.30 -8.11 -1.95
N SER A 122 15.00 -8.88 -0.93
CA SER A 122 15.62 -10.20 -0.70
C SER A 122 14.56 -11.28 -0.55
N ASN A 123 14.99 -12.55 -0.65
CA ASN A 123 14.10 -13.69 -0.61
C ASN A 123 12.92 -13.58 -1.60
N VAL A 124 13.20 -12.95 -2.75
CA VAL A 124 12.18 -12.69 -3.78
C VAL A 124 11.85 -13.99 -4.51
N ASN A 125 10.61 -14.44 -4.33
CA ASN A 125 10.01 -15.59 -5.01
C ASN A 125 8.72 -15.11 -5.66
N VAL A 126 8.77 -14.81 -6.96
CA VAL A 126 7.67 -14.18 -7.71
C VAL A 126 7.45 -14.94 -9.02
N GLU A 127 6.21 -15.10 -9.40
CA GLU A 127 5.78 -15.56 -10.72
C GLU A 127 4.98 -14.43 -11.39
N VAL A 128 5.23 -14.17 -12.66
CA VAL A 128 4.54 -13.14 -13.45
C VAL A 128 4.08 -13.73 -14.77
N ALA A 129 2.84 -13.44 -15.15
CA ALA A 129 2.29 -13.87 -16.44
C ALA A 129 1.36 -12.82 -17.02
N GLY A 130 1.45 -12.56 -18.35
CA GLY A 130 0.62 -11.62 -19.08
C GLY A 130 1.42 -10.62 -19.91
N VAL A 131 0.75 -9.61 -20.47
CA VAL A 131 1.40 -8.45 -21.10
C VAL A 131 1.56 -7.33 -20.08
N VAL A 132 2.46 -6.38 -20.27
CA VAL A 132 2.69 -5.29 -19.31
C VAL A 132 1.41 -4.52 -19.01
N ALA A 133 0.53 -4.37 -20.02
CA ALA A 133 -0.76 -3.70 -19.85
C ALA A 133 -1.81 -4.53 -19.07
N ASP A 134 -1.69 -5.85 -19.03
CA ASP A 134 -2.60 -6.77 -18.33
C ASP A 134 -1.82 -8.01 -17.86
N PHE A 135 -1.40 -8.02 -16.60
CA PHE A 135 -0.62 -9.12 -16.04
C PHE A 135 -1.11 -9.56 -14.67
N THR A 136 -0.69 -10.74 -14.30
CA THR A 136 -0.80 -11.28 -12.96
C THR A 136 0.58 -11.46 -12.36
N ALA A 137 0.70 -11.21 -11.07
CA ALA A 137 1.92 -11.46 -10.30
C ALA A 137 1.57 -12.22 -9.01
N LYS A 138 2.32 -13.27 -8.73
CA LYS A 138 2.19 -14.04 -7.51
C LYS A 138 3.48 -13.93 -6.70
N VAL A 139 3.43 -13.15 -5.64
CA VAL A 139 4.53 -12.97 -4.69
C VAL A 139 4.39 -14.04 -3.61
N LYS A 140 5.13 -15.13 -3.73
CA LYS A 140 5.15 -16.24 -2.75
C LYS A 140 5.89 -15.85 -1.49
N SER A 141 6.94 -15.05 -1.63
CA SER A 141 7.66 -14.37 -0.56
C SER A 141 8.46 -13.21 -1.13
N MET A 142 8.59 -12.17 -0.35
CA MET A 142 9.49 -11.04 -0.63
C MET A 142 9.81 -10.36 0.70
N GLN A 143 11.06 -10.06 0.92
CA GLN A 143 11.50 -9.18 1.98
C GLN A 143 11.95 -7.85 1.38
N ILE A 144 11.51 -6.74 1.93
CA ILE A 144 11.85 -5.39 1.48
C ILE A 144 12.57 -4.69 2.63
N GLY A 145 13.84 -4.34 2.40
CA GLY A 145 14.71 -3.89 3.46
C GLY A 145 14.82 -4.90 4.60
N GLU A 146 15.10 -4.44 5.80
CA GLU A 146 15.25 -5.33 6.96
C GLU A 146 13.93 -5.66 7.68
N GLY A 147 12.88 -4.85 7.47
CA GLY A 147 11.69 -4.84 8.32
C GLY A 147 10.39 -5.32 7.67
N THR A 148 10.30 -5.43 6.34
CA THR A 148 9.03 -5.73 5.66
C THR A 148 9.04 -7.09 4.97
N TRP A 149 8.02 -7.89 5.24
CA TRP A 149 7.77 -9.20 4.60
C TRP A 149 6.41 -9.18 3.91
N LEU A 150 6.36 -9.61 2.65
CA LEU A 150 5.17 -9.58 1.81
C LEU A 150 4.88 -10.93 1.18
N ILE A 151 3.62 -11.33 1.24
CA ILE A 151 2.99 -12.36 0.41
C ILE A 151 1.80 -11.69 -0.26
N ALA A 152 1.67 -11.79 -1.60
CA ALA A 152 0.60 -11.14 -2.33
C ALA A 152 0.29 -11.83 -3.66
N ASP A 153 -0.96 -11.77 -4.07
CA ASP A 153 -1.39 -12.03 -5.43
C ASP A 153 -1.93 -10.72 -6.03
N ALA A 154 -1.55 -10.42 -7.25
CA ALA A 154 -1.95 -9.20 -7.94
C ALA A 154 -2.43 -9.50 -9.36
N SER A 155 -3.50 -8.82 -9.77
CA SER A 155 -3.88 -8.66 -11.18
C SER A 155 -3.94 -7.17 -11.48
N VAL A 156 -3.24 -6.75 -12.53
CA VAL A 156 -3.06 -5.34 -12.87
C VAL A 156 -3.44 -5.15 -14.34
N ARG A 157 -4.37 -4.22 -14.62
CA ARG A 157 -4.87 -3.93 -15.96
C ARG A 157 -4.92 -2.44 -16.22
N GLY A 158 -4.34 -2.01 -17.33
CA GLY A 158 -4.41 -0.63 -17.82
C GLY A 158 -3.13 0.18 -17.69
N LEU A 159 -1.98 -0.48 -17.39
CA LEU A 159 -0.69 0.21 -17.46
C LEU A 159 -0.37 0.65 -18.92
N PRO A 160 0.36 1.75 -19.09
CA PRO A 160 1.13 2.51 -18.08
C PRO A 160 0.38 3.66 -17.38
N ASP A 161 -0.90 3.91 -17.70
CA ASP A 161 -1.66 4.97 -17.02
C ASP A 161 -2.19 4.47 -15.66
N ILE A 162 -1.42 4.70 -14.60
CA ILE A 162 -1.75 4.25 -13.25
C ILE A 162 -3.10 4.80 -12.73
N ARG A 163 -3.57 5.94 -13.25
CA ARG A 163 -4.85 6.53 -12.83
C ARG A 163 -6.05 5.77 -13.38
N GLN A 164 -5.86 5.12 -14.53
CA GLN A 164 -6.86 4.28 -15.18
C GLN A 164 -6.58 2.78 -14.95
N THR A 165 -5.49 2.46 -14.28
CA THR A 165 -5.12 1.07 -13.98
C THR A 165 -6.04 0.50 -12.90
N ARG A 166 -6.64 -0.63 -13.21
CA ARG A 166 -7.44 -1.44 -12.29
C ARG A 166 -6.55 -2.46 -11.61
N PHE A 167 -6.64 -2.50 -10.31
CA PHE A 167 -5.94 -3.43 -9.44
C PHE A 167 -6.93 -4.43 -8.84
N ASP A 168 -6.55 -5.69 -8.76
CA ASP A 168 -7.18 -6.72 -7.92
C ASP A 168 -6.05 -7.35 -7.11
N LEU A 169 -5.93 -6.91 -5.86
CA LEU A 169 -4.82 -7.27 -4.97
C LEU A 169 -5.37 -8.09 -3.81
N ASN A 170 -4.75 -9.23 -3.56
CA ASN A 170 -4.95 -10.01 -2.36
C ASN A 170 -3.61 -10.11 -1.63
N VAL A 171 -3.52 -9.55 -0.44
CA VAL A 171 -2.35 -9.54 0.44
C VAL A 171 -2.71 -10.36 1.67
N PRO A 172 -2.52 -11.68 1.65
CA PRO A 172 -2.80 -12.52 2.82
C PRO A 172 -1.91 -12.16 4.01
N ARG A 173 -0.72 -11.64 3.76
CA ARG A 173 0.19 -11.24 4.82
C ARG A 173 1.19 -10.18 4.38
N LEU A 174 1.20 -9.09 5.12
CA LEU A 174 2.25 -8.09 5.13
C LEU A 174 2.68 -7.89 6.59
N LYS A 175 3.94 -8.17 6.90
CA LYS A 175 4.55 -7.81 8.18
C LYS A 175 5.50 -6.67 7.97
N SER A 176 5.44 -5.68 8.84
CA SER A 176 6.32 -4.51 8.76
C SER A 176 6.50 -3.88 10.15
N SER A 177 7.29 -2.83 10.22
CA SER A 177 7.33 -1.89 11.35
C SER A 177 6.94 -0.50 10.89
N ALA A 178 6.65 0.39 11.82
CA ALA A 178 6.35 1.78 11.50
C ALA A 178 7.51 2.45 10.73
N GLU A 179 8.75 2.18 11.14
CA GLU A 179 9.97 2.69 10.51
C GLU A 179 10.12 2.16 9.08
N ALA A 180 9.92 0.85 8.87
CA ALA A 180 10.03 0.24 7.55
C ALA A 180 8.93 0.73 6.59
N VAL A 181 7.71 0.96 7.10
CA VAL A 181 6.63 1.58 6.29
C VAL A 181 6.98 3.01 5.90
N ASP A 182 7.63 3.77 6.80
CA ASP A 182 8.10 5.13 6.51
C ASP A 182 9.14 5.14 5.39
N GLU A 183 10.14 4.27 5.46
CA GLU A 183 11.17 4.13 4.42
C GLU A 183 10.58 3.76 3.07
N LEU A 184 9.64 2.80 3.05
CA LEU A 184 8.93 2.39 1.83
C LEU A 184 8.09 3.53 1.25
N ALA A 185 7.36 4.23 2.10
CA ALA A 185 6.52 5.36 1.69
C ALA A 185 7.36 6.50 1.10
N ALA A 186 8.50 6.80 1.72
CA ALA A 186 9.43 7.80 1.21
C ALA A 186 10.02 7.41 -0.15
N GLY A 187 10.35 6.12 -0.35
CA GLY A 187 10.88 5.60 -1.61
C GLY A 187 9.86 5.60 -2.75
N ILE A 188 8.60 5.25 -2.49
CA ILE A 188 7.55 5.10 -3.50
C ILE A 188 6.84 6.43 -3.78
N GLY A 189 6.45 7.15 -2.74
CA GLY A 189 5.59 8.33 -2.82
C GLY A 189 6.22 9.62 -2.36
N GLY A 190 7.51 9.60 -1.99
CA GLY A 190 8.23 10.74 -1.45
C GLY A 190 7.83 11.11 -0.02
N ARG A 191 8.44 12.19 0.50
CA ARG A 191 8.26 12.62 1.89
C ARG A 191 6.81 12.96 2.26
N GLU A 192 6.00 13.47 1.33
CA GLU A 192 4.60 13.82 1.63
C GLU A 192 3.76 12.60 2.03
N LEU A 193 4.01 11.43 1.43
CA LEU A 193 3.33 10.19 1.79
C LEU A 193 3.88 9.66 3.13
N SER A 194 5.20 9.70 3.30
CA SER A 194 5.90 9.31 4.52
C SER A 194 5.39 10.12 5.72
N ASP A 195 5.39 11.45 5.66
CA ASP A 195 4.95 12.32 6.76
C ASP A 195 3.49 12.04 7.19
N LYS A 196 2.61 11.73 6.22
CA LYS A 196 1.22 11.36 6.52
C LYS A 196 1.11 10.01 7.24
N LEU A 197 1.90 9.03 6.84
CA LEU A 197 1.88 7.69 7.43
C LEU A 197 2.55 7.67 8.81
N VAL A 198 3.66 8.38 8.98
CA VAL A 198 4.33 8.52 10.28
C VAL A 198 3.41 9.12 11.33
N GLY A 199 2.61 10.12 10.97
CA GLY A 199 1.61 10.71 11.87
C GLY A 199 0.56 9.71 12.35
N ILE A 200 0.29 8.64 11.57
CA ILE A 200 -0.70 7.61 11.90
C ILE A 200 -0.02 6.40 12.56
N LEU A 201 1.14 6.00 12.07
CA LEU A 201 1.78 4.72 12.39
C LEU A 201 2.95 4.85 13.38
N GLY A 202 3.43 6.06 13.66
CA GLY A 202 4.67 6.29 14.42
C GLY A 202 4.76 5.63 15.79
N ASN A 203 3.60 5.29 16.40
CA ASN A 203 3.54 4.63 17.71
C ASN A 203 3.04 3.17 17.62
N THR A 204 2.82 2.63 16.42
CA THR A 204 2.19 1.31 16.28
C THR A 204 3.14 0.13 16.46
N GLY A 205 4.46 0.35 16.38
CA GLY A 205 5.46 -0.70 16.52
C GLY A 205 5.41 -1.70 15.34
N GLN A 206 5.32 -2.98 15.66
CA GLN A 206 5.13 -4.02 14.64
C GLN A 206 3.71 -3.99 14.08
N ILE A 207 3.61 -4.23 12.77
CA ILE A 207 2.38 -4.19 11.99
C ILE A 207 2.26 -5.52 11.22
N ASP A 208 1.15 -6.23 11.43
CA ASP A 208 0.77 -7.41 10.64
C ASP A 208 -0.55 -7.08 9.94
N VAL A 209 -0.55 -7.09 8.61
CA VAL A 209 -1.69 -6.67 7.78
C VAL A 209 -2.10 -7.78 6.85
N ASN A 210 -3.39 -7.99 6.74
CA ASN A 210 -4.02 -8.66 5.60
C ASN A 210 -4.95 -7.68 4.88
N ALA A 211 -4.96 -7.73 3.55
CA ALA A 211 -5.75 -6.78 2.77
C ALA A 211 -6.27 -7.39 1.47
N ARG A 212 -7.42 -6.91 1.03
CA ARG A 212 -7.94 -7.07 -0.33
C ARG A 212 -8.29 -5.70 -0.87
N PHE A 213 -7.85 -5.42 -2.07
CA PHE A 213 -8.12 -4.17 -2.76
C PHE A 213 -8.57 -4.47 -4.19
N LYS A 214 -9.69 -3.89 -4.59
CA LYS A 214 -10.23 -4.10 -5.93
C LYS A 214 -10.78 -2.81 -6.51
N GLY A 215 -10.21 -2.37 -7.61
CA GLY A 215 -10.67 -1.18 -8.31
C GLY A 215 -9.55 -0.31 -8.85
N LEU A 216 -9.88 0.95 -9.11
CA LEU A 216 -8.95 2.02 -9.43
C LEU A 216 -8.47 2.69 -8.12
N LEU A 217 -7.34 3.39 -8.13
CA LEU A 217 -6.90 4.16 -6.95
C LEU A 217 -7.91 5.24 -6.51
N SER A 218 -8.75 5.71 -7.44
CA SER A 218 -9.81 6.69 -7.18
C SER A 218 -11.17 6.07 -6.88
N SER A 219 -11.37 4.79 -7.14
CA SER A 219 -12.66 4.09 -6.99
C SER A 219 -12.42 2.63 -6.68
N PHE A 220 -12.61 2.21 -5.43
CA PHE A 220 -12.24 0.88 -4.99
C PHE A 220 -13.14 0.32 -3.89
N ASP A 221 -13.12 -0.99 -3.78
CA ASP A 221 -13.50 -1.76 -2.60
C ASP A 221 -12.22 -2.22 -1.89
N MET A 222 -12.15 -2.02 -0.57
CA MET A 222 -11.02 -2.42 0.26
C MET A 222 -11.51 -3.15 1.51
N GLN A 223 -10.86 -4.26 1.82
CA GLN A 223 -10.96 -4.96 3.09
C GLN A 223 -9.57 -4.95 3.71
N LEU A 224 -9.46 -4.55 4.94
CA LEU A 224 -8.19 -4.46 5.68
C LEU A 224 -8.38 -5.03 7.07
N GLY A 225 -7.47 -5.90 7.48
CA GLY A 225 -7.25 -6.28 8.87
C GLY A 225 -5.81 -5.93 9.24
N ALA A 226 -5.63 -5.19 10.31
CA ALA A 226 -4.32 -4.82 10.83
C ALA A 226 -4.22 -5.13 12.32
N SER A 227 -3.21 -5.89 12.71
CA SER A 227 -2.80 -6.08 14.10
C SER A 227 -1.50 -5.32 14.32
N THR A 228 -1.49 -4.48 15.32
CA THR A 228 -0.36 -3.59 15.63
C THR A 228 0.03 -3.70 17.09
N GLY A 229 1.18 -3.14 17.44
CA GLY A 229 1.60 -3.03 18.84
C GLY A 229 0.64 -2.21 19.72
N VAL A 230 -0.27 -1.44 19.13
CA VAL A 230 -1.25 -0.60 19.87
C VAL A 230 -2.69 -1.10 19.76
N GLY A 231 -2.95 -2.26 19.15
CA GLY A 231 -4.27 -2.86 19.04
C GLY A 231 -4.61 -3.30 17.61
N GLU A 232 -5.85 -3.72 17.41
CA GLU A 232 -6.32 -4.25 16.14
C GLU A 232 -7.34 -3.33 15.49
N VAL A 233 -7.30 -3.26 14.15
CA VAL A 233 -8.25 -2.51 13.33
C VAL A 233 -8.68 -3.38 12.16
N THR A 234 -9.97 -3.46 11.93
CA THR A 234 -10.53 -4.02 10.68
C THR A 234 -11.40 -2.98 9.99
N CYS A 235 -11.38 -2.97 8.67
CA CYS A 235 -12.31 -2.13 7.91
C CYS A 235 -12.70 -2.77 6.59
N ASN A 236 -13.94 -2.46 6.17
CA ASN A 236 -14.47 -2.76 4.85
C ASN A 236 -14.96 -1.44 4.25
N LEU A 237 -14.24 -0.89 3.30
CA LEU A 237 -14.51 0.43 2.76
C LEU A 237 -14.72 0.37 1.26
N ARG A 238 -15.72 1.12 0.79
CA ARG A 238 -15.92 1.44 -0.62
C ARG A 238 -15.71 2.92 -0.83
N MET A 239 -14.88 3.25 -1.81
CA MET A 239 -14.67 4.62 -2.25
C MET A 239 -15.12 4.81 -3.70
N THR A 240 -15.87 5.87 -3.96
CA THR A 240 -16.36 6.22 -5.31
C THR A 240 -16.11 7.71 -5.56
N PRO A 241 -15.47 8.08 -6.68
CA PRO A 241 -15.19 9.47 -6.98
C PRO A 241 -16.46 10.26 -7.30
N LEU A 242 -16.49 11.49 -6.84
CA LEU A 242 -17.53 12.46 -7.12
C LEU A 242 -16.93 13.68 -7.86
N LYS A 243 -17.77 14.63 -8.23
CA LYS A 243 -17.30 15.89 -8.83
C LYS A 243 -16.53 16.74 -7.81
N ALA A 244 -15.73 17.68 -8.31
CA ALA A 244 -14.98 18.68 -7.51
C ALA A 244 -13.94 18.08 -6.54
N GLY A 245 -13.26 16.99 -6.94
CA GLY A 245 -12.20 16.38 -6.13
C GLY A 245 -12.67 15.74 -4.81
N ARG A 246 -13.94 15.40 -4.75
CA ARG A 246 -14.56 14.69 -3.62
C ARG A 246 -14.73 13.22 -3.93
N SER A 247 -14.88 12.39 -2.89
CA SER A 247 -15.23 10.98 -2.99
C SER A 247 -16.30 10.61 -1.98
N SER A 248 -17.22 9.76 -2.38
CA SER A 248 -18.10 9.06 -1.44
C SER A 248 -17.29 7.97 -0.78
N VAL A 249 -17.41 7.84 0.53
CA VAL A 249 -16.83 6.77 1.34
C VAL A 249 -17.94 6.11 2.13
N ARG A 250 -18.01 4.79 2.07
CA ARG A 250 -18.99 3.98 2.78
C ARG A 250 -18.36 2.72 3.30
N GLY A 251 -18.69 2.33 4.53
CA GLY A 251 -18.28 1.04 5.08
C GLY A 251 -18.18 0.99 6.57
N ASP A 252 -17.61 -0.10 7.06
CA ASP A 252 -17.49 -0.44 8.46
C ASP A 252 -16.03 -0.33 8.92
N VAL A 253 -15.84 0.14 10.15
CA VAL A 253 -14.56 0.16 10.84
C VAL A 253 -14.78 -0.43 12.23
N GLU A 254 -13.93 -1.39 12.59
CA GLU A 254 -13.92 -2.00 13.91
C GLU A 254 -12.54 -1.89 14.52
N THR A 255 -12.47 -1.65 15.81
CA THR A 255 -11.21 -1.70 16.57
C THR A 255 -11.36 -2.64 17.74
N HIS A 256 -10.26 -3.30 18.09
CA HIS A 256 -10.21 -4.14 19.26
C HIS A 256 -9.01 -3.75 20.12
N ASN A 257 -9.29 -3.38 21.37
CA ASN A 257 -8.30 -3.00 22.38
C ASN A 257 -7.27 -1.97 21.87
N LEU A 258 -7.72 -1.01 21.04
CA LEU A 258 -6.86 0.00 20.42
C LEU A 258 -6.44 1.04 21.48
N ARG A 259 -5.14 1.16 21.74
CA ARG A 259 -4.56 2.13 22.67
C ARG A 259 -4.57 3.55 22.08
N LEU A 260 -5.75 4.19 22.13
CA LEU A 260 -5.97 5.50 21.53
C LEU A 260 -5.00 6.57 22.05
N GLY A 261 -4.69 6.53 23.34
CA GLY A 261 -3.78 7.48 23.96
C GLY A 261 -2.36 7.39 23.40
N GLU A 262 -1.90 6.19 23.06
CA GLU A 262 -0.61 5.99 22.41
C GLU A 262 -0.64 6.46 20.95
N LEU A 263 -1.70 6.09 20.23
CA LEU A 263 -1.86 6.43 18.82
C LEU A 263 -1.96 7.94 18.59
N LEU A 264 -2.69 8.65 19.48
CA LEU A 264 -2.95 10.09 19.39
C LEU A 264 -1.97 10.95 20.20
N GLY A 265 -1.00 10.35 20.91
CA GLY A 265 -0.08 11.07 21.78
C GLY A 265 -0.74 11.68 23.02
N ARG A 266 -1.88 11.14 23.49
CA ARG A 266 -2.70 11.64 24.59
C ARG A 266 -2.93 10.56 25.64
N ARG A 267 -1.84 9.92 26.08
CA ARG A 267 -1.88 8.88 27.14
C ARG A 267 -2.41 9.37 28.48
N ASP A 268 -2.31 10.67 28.68
CA ASP A 268 -2.83 11.38 29.87
C ASP A 268 -4.35 11.37 29.94
N LEU A 269 -5.03 11.24 28.81
CA LEU A 269 -6.48 11.40 28.71
C LEU A 269 -7.17 10.16 28.15
N LEU A 270 -6.55 9.48 27.19
CA LEU A 270 -7.16 8.40 26.43
C LEU A 270 -6.49 7.05 26.76
N GLY A 271 -7.29 6.07 27.09
CA GLY A 271 -6.91 4.67 27.28
C GLY A 271 -7.20 3.83 26.02
N ASN A 272 -7.60 2.58 26.28
CA ASN A 272 -7.96 1.63 25.25
C ASN A 272 -9.38 1.87 24.73
N ALA A 273 -9.61 1.57 23.45
CA ALA A 273 -10.93 1.60 22.84
C ALA A 273 -11.22 0.33 22.05
N THR A 274 -12.43 -0.17 22.22
CA THR A 274 -13.03 -1.22 21.39
C THR A 274 -14.35 -0.67 20.87
N LEU A 275 -14.43 -0.52 19.54
CA LEU A 275 -15.59 0.08 18.88
C LEU A 275 -15.88 -0.54 17.53
N SER A 276 -17.13 -0.42 17.09
CA SER A 276 -17.56 -0.63 15.71
C SER A 276 -18.32 0.58 15.22
N ALA A 277 -18.05 1.02 14.00
CA ALA A 277 -18.71 2.16 13.38
C ALA A 277 -18.98 1.93 11.91
N TYR A 278 -20.17 2.33 11.46
CA TYR A 278 -20.53 2.45 10.06
C TYR A 278 -20.44 3.91 9.65
N ILE A 279 -19.81 4.15 8.50
CA ILE A 279 -19.57 5.47 7.93
C ILE A 279 -20.21 5.51 6.53
N ASP A 280 -21.00 6.55 6.26
CA ASP A 280 -21.55 6.84 4.93
C ASP A 280 -21.49 8.34 4.68
N GLY A 281 -20.59 8.76 3.78
CA GLY A 281 -20.37 10.18 3.58
C GLY A 281 -19.52 10.56 2.40
N VAL A 282 -19.13 11.82 2.39
CA VAL A 282 -18.32 12.44 1.35
C VAL A 282 -17.08 13.07 1.98
N VAL A 283 -15.92 12.78 1.41
CA VAL A 283 -14.63 13.32 1.83
C VAL A 283 -13.93 14.02 0.66
N GLY A 284 -13.08 14.98 0.97
CA GLY A 284 -12.25 15.70 -0.01
C GLY A 284 -11.19 16.52 0.69
N LYS A 285 -10.38 17.26 -0.05
CA LYS A 285 -9.36 18.12 0.55
C LYS A 285 -10.01 19.18 1.45
N GLY A 286 -9.80 19.07 2.78
CA GLY A 286 -10.40 19.97 3.77
C GLY A 286 -11.94 19.90 3.87
N TYR A 287 -12.53 18.80 3.40
CA TYR A 287 -13.97 18.58 3.44
C TYR A 287 -14.30 17.18 3.95
N THR A 288 -15.16 17.12 4.94
CA THR A 288 -15.75 15.90 5.47
C THR A 288 -17.20 16.14 5.76
N ASP A 289 -18.08 15.27 5.28
CA ASP A 289 -19.51 15.27 5.57
C ASP A 289 -20.00 13.82 5.54
N ALA A 290 -20.11 13.22 6.70
CA ALA A 290 -20.42 11.79 6.82
C ALA A 290 -21.39 11.51 7.97
N ASN A 291 -22.34 10.63 7.73
CA ASN A 291 -23.12 10.00 8.79
C ASN A 291 -22.27 8.91 9.43
N VAL A 292 -22.28 8.87 10.75
CA VAL A 292 -21.53 7.91 11.56
C VAL A 292 -22.50 7.29 12.57
N VAL A 293 -22.62 5.98 12.52
CA VAL A 293 -23.33 5.19 13.52
C VAL A 293 -22.34 4.23 14.14
N GLY A 294 -22.14 4.31 15.45
CA GLY A 294 -21.12 3.51 16.12
C GLY A 294 -21.55 3.04 17.50
N ASN A 295 -21.00 1.88 17.87
CA ASN A 295 -21.08 1.34 19.21
C ASN A 295 -19.67 1.22 19.77
N VAL A 296 -19.48 1.74 20.98
CA VAL A 296 -18.24 1.64 21.74
C VAL A 296 -18.50 0.73 22.91
N THR A 297 -17.90 -0.45 22.89
CA THR A 297 -18.05 -1.43 23.98
C THR A 297 -17.06 -1.21 25.11
N GLN A 298 -16.00 -0.44 24.83
CA GLN A 298 -15.00 -0.07 25.82
C GLN A 298 -14.29 1.21 25.40
N LEU A 299 -14.21 2.19 26.30
CA LEU A 299 -13.44 3.42 26.11
C LEU A 299 -12.77 3.85 27.42
N GLY A 300 -11.45 3.79 27.47
CA GLY A 300 -10.68 4.43 28.54
C GLY A 300 -10.63 5.94 28.32
N PHE A 301 -11.11 6.70 29.29
CA PHE A 301 -11.05 8.16 29.26
C PHE A 301 -10.90 8.70 30.67
N ASN A 302 -9.88 9.51 30.92
CA ASN A 302 -9.60 10.14 32.23
C ASN A 302 -9.60 9.13 33.40
N ASP A 303 -8.80 8.05 33.24
CA ASP A 303 -8.64 6.94 34.20
C ASP A 303 -9.90 6.11 34.49
N TYR A 304 -10.99 6.33 33.76
CA TYR A 304 -12.21 5.54 33.84
C TYR A 304 -12.46 4.77 32.56
N ILE A 305 -13.02 3.57 32.65
CA ILE A 305 -13.43 2.75 31.51
C ILE A 305 -14.94 2.85 31.36
N TYR A 306 -15.37 3.46 30.27
CA TYR A 306 -16.77 3.58 29.88
C TYR A 306 -17.17 2.40 29.01
N ASP A 307 -18.30 1.81 29.33
CA ASP A 307 -18.93 0.73 28.57
C ASP A 307 -20.20 1.23 27.87
N SER A 308 -20.56 0.57 26.78
CA SER A 308 -21.87 0.76 26.13
C SER A 308 -22.18 2.20 25.70
N LEU A 309 -21.22 2.87 25.04
CA LEU A 309 -21.50 4.13 24.38
C LEU A 309 -22.02 3.89 22.96
N ARG A 310 -23.01 4.68 22.54
CA ARG A 310 -23.51 4.70 21.19
C ARG A 310 -23.41 6.11 20.62
N LEU A 311 -22.98 6.17 19.37
CA LEU A 311 -22.88 7.39 18.57
C LEU A 311 -23.83 7.25 17.38
N ASP A 312 -24.63 8.28 17.12
CA ASP A 312 -25.51 8.34 15.96
C ASP A 312 -25.64 9.80 15.53
N GLY A 313 -24.96 10.16 14.45
CA GLY A 313 -24.93 11.55 14.03
C GLY A 313 -24.12 11.79 12.76
N ARG A 314 -23.91 13.07 12.49
CA ARG A 314 -23.21 13.56 11.31
C ARG A 314 -21.93 14.28 11.67
N LEU A 315 -20.82 13.84 11.13
CA LEU A 315 -19.53 14.49 11.23
C LEU A 315 -19.34 15.43 10.03
N ARG A 316 -19.23 16.74 10.28
CA ARG A 316 -18.99 17.73 9.25
C ARG A 316 -17.82 18.63 9.64
N ASN A 317 -16.72 18.54 8.88
CA ASN A 317 -15.55 19.41 9.05
C ASN A 317 -15.11 19.56 10.52
N ARG A 318 -14.91 18.43 11.23
CA ARG A 318 -14.55 18.34 12.65
C ARG A 318 -15.66 18.77 13.62
N GLN A 319 -16.89 18.88 13.18
CA GLN A 319 -18.07 19.05 14.04
C GLN A 319 -18.92 17.80 13.98
N PHE A 320 -19.29 17.26 15.13
CA PHE A 320 -20.23 16.15 15.26
C PHE A 320 -21.58 16.69 15.72
N ASP A 321 -22.61 16.49 14.93
CA ASP A 321 -23.99 16.85 15.24
C ASP A 321 -24.82 15.56 15.34
N GLY A 322 -25.27 15.23 16.54
CA GLY A 322 -25.94 13.94 16.72
C GLY A 322 -26.23 13.62 18.18
N ARG A 323 -26.49 12.33 18.42
CA ARG A 323 -26.78 11.76 19.72
C ARG A 323 -25.63 10.88 20.18
N ILE A 324 -25.23 11.06 21.43
CA ILE A 324 -24.26 10.22 22.14
C ILE A 324 -24.96 9.71 23.39
N THR A 325 -25.09 8.40 23.52
CA THR A 325 -25.63 7.77 24.71
C THR A 325 -24.60 6.90 25.39
N ALA A 326 -24.54 6.96 26.71
CA ALA A 326 -23.77 6.05 27.52
C ALA A 326 -24.72 5.34 28.50
N ARG A 327 -24.52 4.05 28.67
CA ARG A 327 -25.23 3.21 29.62
C ARG A 327 -24.18 2.38 30.38
N ASP A 328 -23.61 3.00 31.37
CA ASP A 328 -22.56 2.45 32.20
C ASP A 328 -23.04 2.43 33.64
N PRO A 329 -22.58 1.50 34.51
CA PRO A 329 -23.03 1.48 35.94
C PRO A 329 -22.87 2.80 36.69
N ASN A 330 -21.89 3.63 36.29
CA ASN A 330 -21.59 4.91 36.94
C ASN A 330 -22.01 6.12 36.10
N LEU A 331 -22.45 5.92 34.80
CA LEU A 331 -22.83 6.99 33.89
C LEU A 331 -24.04 6.60 33.06
N ASP A 332 -25.18 7.20 33.33
CA ASP A 332 -26.33 7.19 32.44
C ASP A 332 -26.44 8.57 31.78
N PHE A 333 -26.08 8.64 30.50
CA PHE A 333 -25.90 9.90 29.80
C PHE A 333 -26.60 9.82 28.42
N ASP A 334 -27.35 10.84 28.09
CA ASP A 334 -28.00 11.00 26.80
C ASP A 334 -27.82 12.44 26.34
N PHE A 335 -26.94 12.64 25.38
CA PHE A 335 -26.64 13.94 24.83
C PHE A 335 -27.16 13.98 23.39
N SER A 336 -27.86 15.04 23.04
CA SER A 336 -28.22 15.39 21.67
C SER A 336 -27.79 16.83 21.41
N GLY A 337 -26.90 17.01 20.42
CA GLY A 337 -26.38 18.33 20.12
C GLY A 337 -25.14 18.33 19.26
N LEU A 338 -24.49 19.48 19.19
CA LEU A 338 -23.28 19.72 18.40
C LEU A 338 -22.04 19.67 19.32
N VAL A 339 -21.04 18.89 18.92
CA VAL A 339 -19.69 18.90 19.49
C VAL A 339 -18.73 19.44 18.44
N ASP A 340 -18.03 20.53 18.76
CA ASP A 340 -17.05 21.16 17.86
C ASP A 340 -15.63 20.82 18.30
N PHE A 341 -14.88 20.17 17.42
CA PHE A 341 -13.48 19.76 17.63
C PHE A 341 -12.49 20.71 16.94
N ASN A 342 -12.93 21.87 16.45
CA ASN A 342 -12.05 22.83 15.76
C ASN A 342 -11.10 23.55 16.72
N ASP A 343 -11.50 23.71 17.97
CA ASP A 343 -10.71 24.32 19.02
C ASP A 343 -9.99 23.27 19.88
N SER A 344 -8.94 23.67 20.59
CA SER A 344 -8.21 22.83 21.54
C SER A 344 -9.06 22.39 22.74
N ILE A 345 -10.17 23.09 22.99
CA ILE A 345 -11.19 22.71 23.98
C ILE A 345 -12.49 22.49 23.21
N PRO A 346 -13.08 21.28 23.23
CA PRO A 346 -14.34 21.02 22.57
C PRO A 346 -15.44 21.93 23.14
N ARG A 347 -16.16 22.60 22.24
CA ARG A 347 -17.34 23.38 22.62
C ARG A 347 -18.57 22.51 22.48
N TYR A 348 -19.41 22.48 23.49
CA TYR A 348 -20.66 21.72 23.51
C TYR A 348 -21.85 22.67 23.35
N LEU A 349 -22.74 22.37 22.45
CA LEU A 349 -24.01 23.03 22.27
C LEU A 349 -25.14 22.03 22.50
N TRP A 350 -25.90 22.22 23.57
CA TRP A 350 -27.08 21.41 23.83
C TRP A 350 -28.22 21.86 22.91
N THR A 351 -28.79 20.92 22.19
CA THR A 351 -30.06 21.13 21.50
C THR A 351 -31.11 20.28 22.18
N ASP A 352 -31.81 20.86 23.12
CA ASP A 352 -33.07 20.28 23.56
C ASP A 352 -34.09 20.50 22.42
N ALA A 353 -34.50 19.44 21.77
CA ALA A 353 -35.30 19.53 20.52
C ALA A 353 -36.69 20.14 20.70
N ALA A 354 -37.03 20.63 21.91
CA ALA A 354 -38.35 21.14 22.27
C ALA A 354 -38.39 22.58 22.74
N LYS A 355 -37.28 23.25 23.03
CA LYS A 355 -37.37 24.62 23.61
C LYS A 355 -36.22 25.53 23.17
N ASP A 356 -36.62 26.60 22.50
CA ASP A 356 -35.98 27.90 22.33
C ASP A 356 -34.65 28.00 21.55
N ARG A 357 -34.77 28.25 20.26
CA ARG A 357 -33.67 28.76 19.40
C ARG A 357 -33.10 30.11 19.84
N ASP A 358 -33.72 30.83 20.71
CA ASP A 358 -33.33 32.19 21.08
C ASP A 358 -32.38 32.32 22.27
N ASN A 359 -32.13 31.21 23.01
CA ASN A 359 -31.25 31.19 24.19
C ASN A 359 -29.81 30.76 23.94
N TYR A 360 -29.39 30.55 22.72
CA TYR A 360 -28.03 30.08 22.37
C TYR A 360 -26.89 31.00 22.81
N LYS A 361 -27.15 32.29 23.02
CA LYS A 361 -26.12 33.28 23.37
C LYS A 361 -25.70 33.30 24.83
N GLN A 362 -26.46 32.71 25.72
CA GLN A 362 -26.19 32.78 27.18
C GLN A 362 -25.30 31.69 27.77
N TYR A 363 -25.03 30.61 27.02
CA TYR A 363 -24.23 29.46 27.55
C TYR A 363 -22.76 29.51 27.17
N TYR A 364 -22.30 30.54 26.47
CA TYR A 364 -20.91 30.68 26.05
C TYR A 364 -19.92 31.20 27.10
N GLU A 365 -20.37 31.61 28.28
CA GLU A 365 -19.50 32.30 29.26
C GLU A 365 -19.08 31.45 30.47
N TYR A 366 -19.43 30.18 30.58
CA TYR A 366 -19.22 29.44 31.84
C TYR A 366 -18.52 28.08 31.72
N PHE A 367 -17.79 27.78 30.66
CA PHE A 367 -16.92 26.59 30.69
C PHE A 367 -15.58 26.83 29.99
#